data_15a825bde4465f50ba61944ba6599e84
#
_entry.id   15a825bde4465f50ba61944ba6599e84
#
_cell.length_a   1.000
_cell.length_b   1.000
_cell.length_c   1.000
_cell.angle_alpha   90.00
_cell.angle_beta   90.00
_cell.angle_gamma   90.00
#
_symmetry.space_group_name_H-M   'P 1'
#
loop_
_entity.id
_entity.type
_entity.pdbx_description
1 polymer ?
#
loop_
_entity_poly.entity_id
_entity_poly.type
_entity_poly.pdbx_seq_one_letter_code
_entity_poly.pdbx_strand_id
1 'polypeptide(L)'
;YLVHLCSRPFVPELRCTLGRETAIQKMMWTEDNWLRMADGSNLAKMEVPESSLPEYPVEKTPDFDDFDGEELGNFYYAPRIMPERFADVKARKGYVRLRGQESRTSLNKVSILARKLTSVYARITTKMEFVPEVHQHSAGLILYYDNMNYINLRKYYSETLGQSALSIIHLENGEKTEFLNTRIPVEDKPIYLRLYIEGRKSWFEWSYDGENYQKIGRIFDTTRFSDEYCKYGEFTGTMVGITCADRVLHKKCADFDFFEYKADEIILKEIWTENGYD
;
A
#
# COMPACT_ATOMS: atom_id res chain seq x y z
N TYR A 1 -9.28 25.31 -17.73
CA TYR A 1 -8.65 24.74 -16.54
C TYR A 1 -7.23 24.29 -16.87
N LEU A 2 -6.33 24.35 -15.87
CA LEU A 2 -4.98 23.82 -15.91
C LEU A 2 -4.91 22.64 -14.94
N VAL A 3 -4.40 21.52 -15.38
CA VAL A 3 -4.09 20.36 -14.55
C VAL A 3 -2.58 20.38 -14.28
N HIS A 4 -2.20 20.22 -13.02
CA HIS A 4 -0.80 20.28 -12.63
C HIS A 4 -0.45 19.25 -11.52
N LEU A 5 0.84 18.99 -11.38
CA LEU A 5 1.37 18.17 -10.33
C LEU A 5 1.26 18.87 -8.98
N CYS A 6 0.90 18.11 -7.94
CA CYS A 6 0.95 18.56 -6.55
C CYS A 6 1.44 17.44 -5.64
N SER A 7 1.56 17.75 -4.35
CA SER A 7 1.84 16.77 -3.29
C SER A 7 1.32 17.29 -1.95
N ARG A 8 1.12 16.38 -1.00
CA ARG A 8 0.68 16.67 0.38
C ARG A 8 1.72 16.14 1.37
N PRO A 9 2.82 16.90 1.58
CA PRO A 9 3.93 16.43 2.41
C PRO A 9 3.65 16.59 3.90
N PHE A 10 4.29 15.77 4.71
CA PHE A 10 4.41 15.97 6.16
C PHE A 10 5.47 17.03 6.46
N VAL A 11 5.13 18.04 7.24
CA VAL A 11 6.07 19.07 7.71
C VAL A 11 6.63 18.72 9.09
N PRO A 12 7.85 19.14 9.43
CA PRO A 12 8.72 20.03 8.66
C PRO A 12 9.57 19.32 7.59
N GLU A 13 9.61 17.98 7.56
CA GLU A 13 10.55 17.22 6.71
C GLU A 13 10.17 17.23 5.22
N LEU A 14 9.00 17.73 4.89
CA LEU A 14 8.42 17.79 3.53
C LEU A 14 8.32 16.41 2.85
N ARG A 15 8.13 15.34 3.63
CA ARG A 15 8.04 13.96 3.15
C ARG A 15 6.64 13.63 2.68
N CYS A 16 6.51 13.23 1.43
CA CYS A 16 5.24 12.92 0.78
C CYS A 16 5.05 11.41 0.58
N THR A 17 4.33 10.76 1.48
CA THR A 17 4.06 9.30 1.41
C THR A 17 3.05 8.94 0.33
N LEU A 18 2.16 9.86 -0.05
CA LEU A 18 1.17 9.65 -1.12
C LEU A 18 1.79 9.82 -2.53
N GLY A 19 3.05 10.21 -2.60
CA GLY A 19 3.75 10.50 -3.85
C GLY A 19 3.23 11.78 -4.51
N ARG A 20 3.13 11.76 -5.83
CA ARG A 20 2.64 12.90 -6.61
C ARG A 20 1.18 12.70 -6.97
N GLU A 21 0.43 13.77 -6.88
CA GLU A 21 -1.02 13.82 -7.10
C GLU A 21 -1.32 14.85 -8.19
N THR A 22 -2.56 14.89 -8.61
CA THR A 22 -3.03 15.81 -9.66
C THR A 22 -3.97 16.82 -9.04
N ALA A 23 -3.69 18.11 -9.26
CA ALA A 23 -4.57 19.21 -8.91
C ALA A 23 -5.05 19.96 -10.15
N ILE A 24 -6.13 20.72 -10.00
CA ILE A 24 -6.73 21.51 -11.07
C ILE A 24 -6.84 22.95 -10.62
N GLN A 25 -6.66 23.90 -11.55
CA GLN A 25 -6.86 25.32 -11.32
C GLN A 25 -7.73 25.94 -12.42
N LYS A 26 -8.60 26.89 -12.05
CA LYS A 26 -9.36 27.64 -13.02
C LYS A 26 -8.49 28.72 -13.62
N MET A 27 -8.43 28.76 -14.96
CA MET A 27 -7.60 29.70 -15.71
C MET A 27 -8.45 30.59 -16.60
N MET A 28 -7.86 31.73 -17.04
CA MET A 28 -8.40 32.60 -18.04
C MET A 28 -7.32 33.05 -19.04
N TRP A 29 -7.70 33.25 -20.27
CA TRP A 29 -6.87 33.94 -21.25
C TRP A 29 -7.00 35.45 -21.04
N THR A 30 -5.87 36.13 -20.96
CA THR A 30 -5.81 37.58 -20.85
C THR A 30 -5.68 38.24 -22.24
N GLU A 31 -5.89 39.55 -22.34
CA GLU A 31 -5.82 40.28 -23.60
C GLU A 31 -4.44 40.20 -24.28
N ASP A 32 -3.38 40.00 -23.50
CA ASP A 32 -2.01 39.76 -23.97
C ASP A 32 -1.74 38.31 -24.40
N ASN A 33 -2.77 37.48 -24.51
CA ASN A 33 -2.72 36.09 -24.91
C ASN A 33 -1.92 35.16 -23.94
N TRP A 34 -1.87 35.52 -22.68
CA TRP A 34 -1.31 34.65 -21.64
C TRP A 34 -2.39 33.92 -20.88
N LEU A 35 -2.07 32.69 -20.48
CA LEU A 35 -2.91 31.89 -19.57
C LEU A 35 -2.55 32.27 -18.14
N ARG A 36 -3.51 32.77 -17.38
CA ARG A 36 -3.33 33.21 -15.99
C ARG A 36 -4.41 32.61 -15.10
N MET A 37 -4.15 32.56 -13.79
CA MET A 37 -5.16 32.19 -12.82
C MET A 37 -6.39 33.10 -12.96
N ALA A 38 -7.59 32.52 -12.89
CA ALA A 38 -8.85 33.29 -13.10
C ALA A 38 -9.09 34.37 -12.06
N ASP A 39 -8.43 34.31 -10.91
CA ASP A 39 -8.45 35.33 -9.85
C ASP A 39 -7.33 36.38 -9.99
N GLY A 40 -6.52 36.31 -11.04
CA GLY A 40 -5.39 37.18 -11.28
C GLY A 40 -4.14 36.90 -10.46
N SER A 41 -4.16 35.88 -9.61
CA SER A 41 -2.98 35.47 -8.82
C SER A 41 -2.01 34.59 -9.64
N ASN A 42 -0.85 34.32 -9.07
CA ASN A 42 0.15 33.39 -9.62
C ASN A 42 0.34 32.15 -8.76
N LEU A 43 -0.46 31.97 -7.70
CA LEU A 43 -0.34 30.86 -6.76
C LEU A 43 -1.52 29.89 -6.92
N ALA A 44 -1.24 28.62 -6.91
CA ALA A 44 -2.26 27.57 -6.88
C ALA A 44 -3.15 27.71 -5.63
N LYS A 45 -4.45 27.48 -5.81
CA LYS A 45 -5.44 27.54 -4.73
C LYS A 45 -5.80 26.15 -4.28
N MET A 46 -6.08 26.03 -3.00
CA MET A 46 -6.63 24.81 -2.41
C MET A 46 -8.09 24.60 -2.79
N GLU A 47 -8.86 25.68 -2.83
CA GLU A 47 -10.26 25.68 -3.23
C GLU A 47 -10.38 26.34 -4.61
N VAL A 48 -10.97 25.62 -5.54
CA VAL A 48 -11.14 26.04 -6.93
C VAL A 48 -12.63 26.06 -7.24
N PRO A 49 -13.16 27.12 -7.88
CA PRO A 49 -14.56 27.14 -8.31
C PRO A 49 -14.89 25.94 -9.19
N GLU A 50 -16.04 25.33 -8.90
CA GLU A 50 -16.55 24.19 -9.65
C GLU A 50 -16.64 24.50 -11.16
N SER A 51 -16.50 23.46 -11.95
CA SER A 51 -16.68 23.53 -13.40
C SER A 51 -18.14 23.76 -13.75
N SER A 52 -18.40 24.58 -14.76
CA SER A 52 -19.73 24.70 -15.36
C SER A 52 -20.07 23.57 -16.34
N LEU A 53 -19.14 22.65 -16.57
CA LEU A 53 -19.39 21.46 -17.39
C LEU A 53 -20.30 20.49 -16.65
N PRO A 54 -21.13 19.71 -17.38
CA PRO A 54 -21.90 18.63 -16.76
C PRO A 54 -21.00 17.69 -15.98
N GLU A 55 -21.46 17.25 -14.82
CA GLU A 55 -20.76 16.23 -14.04
C GLU A 55 -20.71 14.93 -14.83
N TYR A 56 -19.52 14.34 -14.91
CA TYR A 56 -19.32 13.00 -15.45
C TYR A 56 -18.97 12.06 -14.28
N PRO A 57 -19.89 11.15 -13.89
CA PRO A 57 -19.66 10.26 -12.77
C PRO A 57 -18.49 9.30 -13.09
N VAL A 58 -17.50 9.29 -12.22
CA VAL A 58 -16.40 8.31 -12.26
C VAL A 58 -16.68 7.23 -11.23
N GLU A 59 -16.62 5.97 -11.66
CA GLU A 59 -16.79 4.85 -10.75
C GLU A 59 -15.71 4.88 -9.65
N LYS A 60 -16.16 4.84 -8.39
CA LYS A 60 -15.24 4.80 -7.25
C LYS A 60 -14.58 3.43 -7.15
N THR A 61 -13.29 3.43 -6.89
CA THR A 61 -12.58 2.20 -6.56
C THR A 61 -13.17 1.59 -5.29
N PRO A 62 -13.55 0.31 -5.29
CA PRO A 62 -14.21 -0.31 -4.14
C PRO A 62 -13.26 -0.40 -2.93
N ASP A 63 -13.82 -0.17 -1.73
CA ASP A 63 -13.09 -0.32 -0.45
C ASP A 63 -12.88 -1.79 -0.07
N PHE A 64 -13.68 -2.68 -0.63
CA PHE A 64 -13.68 -4.11 -0.36
C PHE A 64 -13.73 -4.89 -1.67
N ASP A 65 -12.83 -5.85 -1.82
CA ASP A 65 -12.78 -6.78 -2.93
C ASP A 65 -12.76 -8.21 -2.36
N ASP A 66 -13.80 -8.99 -2.66
CA ASP A 66 -13.96 -10.38 -2.25
C ASP A 66 -13.40 -11.37 -3.28
N PHE A 67 -12.83 -10.86 -4.37
CA PHE A 67 -12.27 -11.65 -5.47
C PHE A 67 -13.25 -12.62 -6.13
N ASP A 68 -14.56 -12.34 -6.06
CA ASP A 68 -15.61 -13.13 -6.73
C ASP A 68 -15.72 -12.82 -8.23
N GLY A 69 -15.03 -11.78 -8.71
CA GLY A 69 -15.00 -11.35 -10.10
C GLY A 69 -14.27 -12.33 -11.02
N GLU A 70 -14.52 -12.18 -12.34
CA GLU A 70 -13.85 -12.98 -13.38
C GLU A 70 -12.41 -12.49 -13.66
N GLU A 71 -12.07 -11.25 -13.28
CA GLU A 71 -10.79 -10.61 -13.50
C GLU A 71 -10.39 -9.76 -12.28
N LEU A 72 -9.10 -9.50 -12.14
CA LEU A 72 -8.59 -8.56 -11.13
C LEU A 72 -9.08 -7.14 -11.44
N GLY A 73 -9.42 -6.39 -10.40
CA GLY A 73 -9.72 -4.97 -10.53
C GLY A 73 -8.53 -4.18 -11.12
N ASN A 74 -8.82 -3.21 -11.98
CA ASN A 74 -7.82 -2.36 -12.64
C ASN A 74 -7.05 -1.41 -11.69
N PHE A 75 -7.41 -1.42 -10.43
CA PHE A 75 -6.78 -0.65 -9.34
C PHE A 75 -5.67 -1.42 -8.60
N TYR A 76 -5.36 -2.64 -9.04
CA TYR A 76 -4.22 -3.40 -8.54
C TYR A 76 -2.99 -3.19 -9.40
N TYR A 77 -1.87 -3.10 -8.74
CA TYR A 77 -0.54 -2.88 -9.32
C TYR A 77 0.43 -3.94 -8.85
N ALA A 78 1.46 -4.16 -9.64
CA ALA A 78 2.58 -5.02 -9.28
C ALA A 78 3.91 -4.41 -9.77
N PRO A 79 5.02 -4.63 -9.08
CA PRO A 79 6.30 -4.07 -9.48
C PRO A 79 6.86 -4.79 -10.73
N ARG A 80 6.93 -4.08 -11.86
CA ARG A 80 7.60 -4.48 -13.10
C ARG A 80 7.09 -5.77 -13.76
N ILE A 81 5.90 -6.23 -13.41
CA ILE A 81 5.25 -7.42 -13.97
C ILE A 81 3.73 -7.23 -13.91
N MET A 82 3.02 -7.73 -14.89
CA MET A 82 1.56 -7.71 -14.88
C MET A 82 1.03 -8.64 -13.78
N PRO A 83 0.04 -8.20 -12.95
CA PRO A 83 -0.51 -9.00 -11.85
C PRO A 83 -0.95 -10.41 -12.27
N GLU A 84 -1.56 -10.56 -13.44
CA GLU A 84 -2.09 -11.82 -13.97
C GLU A 84 -0.99 -12.89 -14.20
N ARG A 85 0.28 -12.52 -14.16
CA ARG A 85 1.39 -13.46 -14.25
C ARG A 85 1.57 -14.31 -12.98
N PHE A 86 1.05 -13.83 -11.84
CA PHE A 86 1.22 -14.50 -10.55
C PHE A 86 -0.04 -14.51 -9.69
N ALA A 87 -1.04 -13.69 -9.98
CA ALA A 87 -2.30 -13.57 -9.27
C ALA A 87 -3.44 -14.14 -10.15
N ASP A 88 -4.23 -15.04 -9.58
CA ASP A 88 -5.29 -15.76 -10.29
C ASP A 88 -6.56 -15.82 -9.42
N VAL A 89 -7.62 -15.14 -9.85
CA VAL A 89 -8.96 -15.16 -9.21
C VAL A 89 -9.80 -16.36 -9.64
N LYS A 90 -9.39 -17.08 -10.70
CA LYS A 90 -10.12 -18.25 -11.21
C LYS A 90 -9.65 -19.56 -10.59
N ALA A 91 -8.46 -19.57 -9.98
CA ALA A 91 -7.90 -20.77 -9.37
C ALA A 91 -8.72 -21.28 -8.17
N ARG A 92 -9.41 -20.39 -7.48
CA ARG A 92 -10.32 -20.71 -6.38
C ARG A 92 -11.37 -19.60 -6.24
N LYS A 93 -12.63 -19.93 -6.41
CA LYS A 93 -13.74 -18.97 -6.33
C LYS A 93 -13.74 -18.26 -4.96
N GLY A 94 -13.91 -16.91 -4.95
CA GLY A 94 -13.91 -16.08 -3.76
C GLY A 94 -12.51 -15.89 -3.15
N TYR A 95 -11.47 -16.12 -3.94
CA TYR A 95 -10.08 -15.90 -3.50
C TYR A 95 -9.21 -15.39 -4.65
N VAL A 96 -8.25 -14.56 -4.33
CA VAL A 96 -7.10 -14.40 -5.22
C VAL A 96 -5.98 -15.33 -4.78
N ARG A 97 -5.50 -16.16 -5.68
CA ARG A 97 -4.32 -17.02 -5.48
C ARG A 97 -3.07 -16.33 -5.97
N LEU A 98 -2.14 -16.05 -5.05
CA LEU A 98 -0.82 -15.56 -5.41
C LEU A 98 0.18 -16.71 -5.46
N ARG A 99 0.79 -16.92 -6.63
CA ARG A 99 1.93 -17.83 -6.77
C ARG A 99 3.20 -17.14 -6.30
N GLY A 100 3.90 -17.73 -5.35
CA GLY A 100 5.18 -17.26 -4.82
C GLY A 100 6.27 -17.25 -5.89
N GLN A 101 7.04 -16.19 -5.91
CA GLN A 101 8.19 -16.00 -6.80
C GLN A 101 9.40 -15.55 -5.97
N GLU A 102 10.24 -14.69 -6.55
CA GLU A 102 11.47 -14.18 -5.95
C GLU A 102 11.26 -13.40 -4.65
N SER A 103 12.36 -13.04 -4.02
CA SER A 103 12.39 -12.15 -2.86
C SER A 103 11.80 -10.78 -3.18
N ARG A 104 11.19 -10.13 -2.20
CA ARG A 104 10.67 -8.77 -2.32
C ARG A 104 11.73 -7.71 -2.62
N THR A 105 13.01 -8.04 -2.41
CA THR A 105 14.17 -7.20 -2.78
C THR A 105 14.57 -7.36 -4.25
N SER A 106 14.03 -8.36 -4.96
CA SER A 106 14.32 -8.59 -6.37
C SER A 106 13.67 -7.51 -7.24
N LEU A 107 14.32 -7.16 -8.34
CA LEU A 107 13.79 -6.22 -9.32
C LEU A 107 12.74 -6.86 -10.23
N ASN A 108 12.77 -8.18 -10.40
CA ASN A 108 11.91 -8.90 -11.33
C ASN A 108 11.24 -10.10 -10.64
N LYS A 109 10.10 -10.52 -11.18
CA LYS A 109 9.36 -11.71 -10.75
C LYS A 109 9.00 -11.68 -9.26
N VAL A 110 8.53 -10.55 -8.77
CA VAL A 110 8.08 -10.38 -7.39
C VAL A 110 6.56 -10.44 -7.36
N SER A 111 5.99 -11.32 -6.53
CA SER A 111 4.55 -11.41 -6.34
C SER A 111 4.11 -10.48 -5.22
N ILE A 112 3.84 -9.23 -5.60
CA ILE A 112 3.20 -8.20 -4.78
C ILE A 112 2.00 -7.70 -5.56
N LEU A 113 0.80 -7.88 -5.02
CA LEU A 113 -0.44 -7.33 -5.53
C LEU A 113 -0.86 -6.20 -4.61
N ALA A 114 -0.81 -4.96 -5.07
CA ALA A 114 -0.93 -3.79 -4.22
C ALA A 114 -1.84 -2.72 -4.80
N ARG A 115 -2.34 -1.84 -3.91
CA ARG A 115 -3.08 -0.62 -4.25
C ARG A 115 -2.28 0.60 -3.83
N LYS A 116 -2.47 1.70 -4.52
CA LYS A 116 -1.87 2.98 -4.15
C LYS A 116 -2.48 3.46 -2.83
N LEU A 117 -1.62 3.94 -1.93
CA LEU A 117 -2.07 4.67 -0.74
C LEU A 117 -2.64 6.02 -1.16
N THR A 118 -3.90 6.27 -0.85
CA THR A 118 -4.64 7.50 -1.25
C THR A 118 -4.93 8.43 -0.08
N SER A 119 -4.71 7.95 1.15
CA SER A 119 -4.85 8.72 2.38
C SER A 119 -3.74 8.38 3.34
N VAL A 120 -3.35 9.34 4.16
CA VAL A 120 -2.43 9.13 5.29
C VAL A 120 -3.12 8.52 6.52
N TYR A 121 -4.43 8.29 6.43
CA TYR A 121 -5.22 7.53 7.41
C TYR A 121 -5.91 6.39 6.68
N ALA A 122 -5.44 5.18 6.90
CA ALA A 122 -5.97 4.01 6.24
C ALA A 122 -5.89 2.76 7.12
N ARG A 123 -6.85 1.86 6.92
CA ARG A 123 -6.85 0.52 7.49
C ARG A 123 -6.98 -0.50 6.37
N ILE A 124 -6.02 -1.40 6.31
CA ILE A 124 -5.97 -2.46 5.33
C ILE A 124 -6.14 -3.79 6.05
N THR A 125 -7.09 -4.62 5.60
CA THR A 125 -7.35 -5.93 6.20
C THR A 125 -7.46 -6.98 5.10
N THR A 126 -6.92 -8.17 5.36
CA THR A 126 -7.07 -9.34 4.50
C THR A 126 -7.15 -10.62 5.34
N LYS A 127 -7.75 -11.68 4.79
CA LYS A 127 -7.70 -13.03 5.36
C LYS A 127 -6.89 -13.91 4.43
N MET A 128 -5.94 -14.63 4.99
CA MET A 128 -4.97 -15.41 4.23
C MET A 128 -4.98 -16.88 4.67
N GLU A 129 -4.96 -17.77 3.69
CA GLU A 129 -4.66 -19.18 3.85
C GLU A 129 -3.29 -19.49 3.24
N PHE A 130 -2.36 -19.91 4.08
CA PHE A 130 -0.99 -20.20 3.66
C PHE A 130 -0.31 -21.16 4.64
N VAL A 131 0.28 -22.24 4.10
CA VAL A 131 1.06 -23.22 4.87
C VAL A 131 2.49 -23.27 4.33
N PRO A 132 3.43 -22.57 4.96
CA PRO A 132 4.84 -22.60 4.55
C PRO A 132 5.50 -23.93 4.97
N GLU A 133 6.37 -24.50 4.14
CA GLU A 133 7.06 -25.75 4.41
C GLU A 133 8.54 -25.55 4.73
N VAL A 134 9.11 -24.44 4.23
CA VAL A 134 10.52 -24.06 4.42
C VAL A 134 10.63 -22.57 4.67
N HIS A 135 11.74 -22.11 5.22
CA HIS A 135 11.94 -20.69 5.56
C HIS A 135 11.94 -19.74 4.34
N GLN A 136 12.13 -20.26 3.12
CA GLN A 136 12.04 -19.49 1.87
C GLN A 136 10.59 -19.26 1.42
N HIS A 137 9.62 -19.98 1.99
CA HIS A 137 8.18 -19.75 1.76
C HIS A 137 7.66 -18.67 2.69
N SER A 138 7.04 -17.63 2.15
CA SER A 138 6.39 -16.61 2.97
C SER A 138 5.29 -15.88 2.22
N ALA A 139 4.21 -15.54 2.94
CA ALA A 139 3.11 -14.74 2.42
C ALA A 139 2.58 -13.79 3.50
N GLY A 140 1.95 -12.69 3.11
CA GLY A 140 1.40 -11.76 4.07
C GLY A 140 1.05 -10.38 3.52
N LEU A 141 0.99 -9.39 4.42
CA LEU A 141 0.59 -8.01 4.16
C LEU A 141 1.83 -7.11 4.12
N ILE A 142 1.88 -6.18 3.17
CA ILE A 142 3.06 -5.33 2.93
C ILE A 142 2.68 -3.85 2.82
N LEU A 143 3.48 -3.00 3.44
CA LEU A 143 3.63 -1.57 3.14
C LEU A 143 4.88 -1.44 2.29
N TYR A 144 4.75 -0.94 1.05
CA TYR A 144 5.78 -1.01 0.03
C TYR A 144 5.99 0.33 -0.65
N TYR A 145 7.20 0.80 -0.72
CA TYR A 145 7.60 1.94 -1.52
C TYR A 145 8.39 1.47 -2.75
N ASP A 146 9.48 0.76 -2.52
CA ASP A 146 10.31 0.13 -3.55
C ASP A 146 10.95 -1.17 -3.04
N ASN A 147 11.80 -1.79 -3.84
CA ASN A 147 12.48 -3.05 -3.48
C ASN A 147 13.56 -2.89 -2.39
N MET A 148 13.87 -1.66 -1.97
CA MET A 148 14.82 -1.34 -0.91
C MET A 148 14.13 -0.74 0.33
N ASN A 149 12.82 -0.44 0.24
CA ASN A 149 12.04 0.20 1.28
C ASN A 149 10.64 -0.43 1.40
N TYR A 150 10.45 -1.29 2.39
CA TYR A 150 9.15 -1.90 2.70
C TYR A 150 9.08 -2.42 4.12
N ILE A 151 7.88 -2.61 4.64
CA ILE A 151 7.60 -3.38 5.85
C ILE A 151 6.63 -4.49 5.49
N ASN A 152 6.98 -5.73 5.83
CA ASN A 152 6.17 -6.90 5.53
C ASN A 152 5.87 -7.70 6.79
N LEU A 153 4.60 -7.76 7.20
CA LEU A 153 4.08 -8.78 8.09
C LEU A 153 3.90 -10.06 7.29
N ARG A 154 4.61 -11.12 7.66
CA ARG A 154 4.58 -12.39 6.93
C ARG A 154 4.32 -13.59 7.83
N LYS A 155 3.61 -14.58 7.31
CA LYS A 155 3.63 -15.96 7.78
C LYS A 155 4.73 -16.70 7.03
N TYR A 156 5.56 -17.45 7.75
CA TYR A 156 6.68 -18.23 7.18
C TYR A 156 6.98 -19.45 8.05
N TYR A 157 7.74 -20.41 7.55
CA TYR A 157 8.24 -21.53 8.37
C TYR A 157 9.48 -21.09 9.14
N SER A 158 9.42 -21.20 10.46
CA SER A 158 10.55 -20.91 11.34
C SER A 158 11.29 -22.19 11.70
N GLU A 159 12.49 -22.40 11.18
CA GLU A 159 13.33 -23.57 11.50
C GLU A 159 13.68 -23.61 13.01
N THR A 160 13.88 -22.44 13.63
CA THR A 160 14.16 -22.37 15.08
C THR A 160 12.98 -22.82 15.94
N LEU A 161 11.75 -22.54 15.51
CA LEU A 161 10.54 -22.94 16.23
C LEU A 161 9.99 -24.30 15.75
N GLY A 162 10.48 -24.80 14.61
CA GLY A 162 10.00 -26.03 13.98
C GLY A 162 8.56 -25.95 13.47
N GLN A 163 8.02 -24.75 13.25
CA GLN A 163 6.62 -24.55 12.86
C GLN A 163 6.40 -23.20 12.16
N SER A 164 5.19 -22.98 11.67
CA SER A 164 4.75 -21.70 11.13
C SER A 164 4.81 -20.59 12.18
N ALA A 165 5.24 -19.41 11.76
CA ALA A 165 5.31 -18.23 12.62
C ALA A 165 4.97 -16.95 11.84
N LEU A 166 4.50 -15.93 12.55
CA LEU A 166 4.44 -14.56 12.08
C LEU A 166 5.71 -13.81 12.45
N SER A 167 6.20 -12.99 11.55
CA SER A 167 7.27 -12.02 11.83
C SER A 167 7.14 -10.80 10.93
N ILE A 168 7.83 -9.72 11.33
CA ILE A 168 7.95 -8.53 10.51
C ILE A 168 9.36 -8.41 9.96
N ILE A 169 9.47 -8.17 8.67
CA ILE A 169 10.68 -7.70 8.00
C ILE A 169 10.50 -6.23 7.68
N HIS A 170 11.47 -5.41 8.08
CA HIS A 170 11.62 -4.02 7.66
C HIS A 170 12.89 -3.90 6.84
N LEU A 171 12.73 -3.46 5.60
CA LEU A 171 13.83 -3.05 4.74
C LEU A 171 13.79 -1.53 4.63
N GLU A 172 14.89 -0.88 4.98
CA GLU A 172 15.03 0.58 4.99
C GLU A 172 16.32 0.96 4.27
N ASN A 173 16.20 1.57 3.10
CA ASN A 173 17.33 1.93 2.23
C ASN A 173 18.32 0.77 2.00
N GLY A 174 17.78 -0.46 1.89
CA GLY A 174 18.53 -1.68 1.68
C GLY A 174 19.01 -2.38 2.96
N GLU A 175 18.88 -1.74 4.11
CA GLU A 175 19.23 -2.35 5.40
C GLU A 175 18.05 -3.17 5.94
N LYS A 176 18.26 -4.48 6.09
CA LYS A 176 17.23 -5.41 6.55
C LYS A 176 17.26 -5.55 8.06
N THR A 177 16.13 -5.32 8.69
CA THR A 177 15.85 -5.69 10.08
C THR A 177 14.75 -6.74 10.12
N GLU A 178 15.00 -7.85 10.79
CA GLU A 178 14.00 -8.88 11.08
C GLU A 178 13.77 -8.92 12.59
N PHE A 179 12.53 -8.66 13.03
CA PHE A 179 12.19 -8.57 14.46
C PHE A 179 11.93 -9.97 15.04
N LEU A 180 12.99 -10.78 15.15
CA LEU A 180 12.91 -12.17 15.59
C LEU A 180 12.41 -12.33 17.03
N ASN A 181 12.66 -11.36 17.89
CA ASN A 181 12.17 -11.33 19.27
C ASN A 181 10.65 -11.10 19.39
N THR A 182 10.00 -10.65 18.30
CA THR A 182 8.54 -10.47 18.23
C THR A 182 7.86 -11.56 17.40
N ARG A 183 8.57 -12.65 17.06
CA ARG A 183 7.99 -13.79 16.37
C ARG A 183 6.88 -14.43 17.19
N ILE A 184 5.77 -14.73 16.52
CA ILE A 184 4.62 -15.39 17.12
C ILE A 184 4.43 -16.73 16.42
N PRO A 185 4.55 -17.89 17.15
CA PRO A 185 4.17 -19.18 16.62
C PRO A 185 2.68 -19.17 16.25
N VAL A 186 2.34 -19.70 15.10
CA VAL A 186 0.95 -19.77 14.62
C VAL A 186 0.63 -21.12 14.01
N GLU A 187 -0.62 -21.52 14.12
CA GLU A 187 -1.13 -22.73 13.50
C GLU A 187 -1.29 -22.58 11.98
N ASP A 188 -1.33 -23.72 11.27
CA ASP A 188 -1.57 -23.75 9.83
C ASP A 188 -3.06 -23.72 9.50
N LYS A 189 -3.72 -22.63 9.92
CA LYS A 189 -5.11 -22.30 9.66
C LYS A 189 -5.22 -20.88 9.09
N PRO A 190 -6.39 -20.49 8.54
CA PRO A 190 -6.63 -19.15 8.04
C PRO A 190 -6.31 -18.09 9.10
N ILE A 191 -5.78 -16.97 8.67
CA ILE A 191 -5.35 -15.89 9.55
C ILE A 191 -5.71 -14.52 8.93
N TYR A 192 -6.20 -13.62 9.75
CA TYR A 192 -6.46 -12.23 9.38
C TYR A 192 -5.22 -11.39 9.68
N LEU A 193 -4.85 -10.55 8.72
CA LEU A 193 -3.75 -9.59 8.82
C LEU A 193 -4.29 -8.19 8.61
N ARG A 194 -3.82 -7.26 9.43
CA ARG A 194 -4.26 -5.88 9.39
C ARG A 194 -3.07 -4.93 9.48
N LEU A 195 -3.13 -3.85 8.69
CA LEU A 195 -2.21 -2.73 8.73
C LEU A 195 -3.02 -1.46 9.03
N TYR A 196 -2.58 -0.70 10.01
CA TYR A 196 -3.02 0.67 10.25
C TYR A 196 -1.97 1.66 9.78
N ILE A 197 -2.44 2.74 9.19
CA ILE A 197 -1.69 3.94 8.88
C ILE A 197 -2.45 5.09 9.51
N GLU A 198 -1.80 5.79 10.45
CA GLU A 198 -2.34 6.96 11.15
C GLU A 198 -1.33 8.10 11.08
N GLY A 199 -1.41 8.91 10.04
CA GLY A 199 -0.48 9.98 9.78
C GLY A 199 0.95 9.46 9.68
N ARG A 200 1.78 9.86 10.65
CA ARG A 200 3.20 9.48 10.73
C ARG A 200 3.45 8.07 11.25
N LYS A 201 2.42 7.37 11.70
CA LYS A 201 2.56 6.06 12.37
C LYS A 201 1.90 4.97 11.56
N SER A 202 2.53 3.80 11.54
CA SER A 202 1.92 2.57 11.03
C SER A 202 2.28 1.39 11.94
N TRP A 203 1.38 0.42 12.01
CA TRP A 203 1.59 -0.82 12.75
C TRP A 203 0.77 -1.96 12.18
N PHE A 204 1.14 -3.19 12.53
CA PHE A 204 0.46 -4.38 12.10
C PHE A 204 -0.25 -5.09 13.25
N GLU A 205 -1.34 -5.76 12.89
CA GLU A 205 -2.11 -6.61 13.77
C GLU A 205 -2.45 -7.92 13.07
N TRP A 206 -2.78 -8.93 13.84
CA TRP A 206 -3.22 -10.20 13.33
C TRP A 206 -4.32 -10.80 14.22
N SER A 207 -5.13 -11.73 13.65
CA SER A 207 -6.21 -12.42 14.34
C SER A 207 -6.48 -13.78 13.71
N TYR A 208 -7.06 -14.70 14.47
CA TYR A 208 -7.62 -15.93 13.92
C TYR A 208 -9.10 -15.82 13.56
N ASP A 209 -9.84 -14.95 14.23
CA ASP A 209 -11.31 -14.86 14.13
C ASP A 209 -11.79 -13.61 13.36
N GLY A 210 -10.89 -12.67 13.07
CA GLY A 210 -11.22 -11.41 12.41
C GLY A 210 -11.85 -10.36 13.34
N GLU A 211 -12.00 -10.65 14.62
CA GLU A 211 -12.59 -9.77 15.65
C GLU A 211 -11.54 -9.37 16.70
N ASN A 212 -10.84 -10.33 17.25
CA ASN A 212 -9.87 -10.14 18.33
C ASN A 212 -8.45 -10.01 17.76
N TYR A 213 -8.04 -8.77 17.49
CA TYR A 213 -6.73 -8.45 16.90
C TYR A 213 -5.67 -8.21 17.96
N GLN A 214 -4.48 -8.71 17.70
CA GLN A 214 -3.28 -8.53 18.53
C GLN A 214 -2.21 -7.79 17.72
N LYS A 215 -1.58 -6.78 18.33
CA LYS A 215 -0.44 -6.08 17.71
C LYS A 215 0.77 -7.00 17.59
N ILE A 216 1.51 -6.84 16.51
CA ILE A 216 2.78 -7.53 16.28
C ILE A 216 3.86 -6.52 15.86
N GLY A 217 5.07 -6.71 16.39
CA GLY A 217 6.19 -5.84 16.10
C GLY A 217 6.14 -4.52 16.87
N ARG A 218 6.41 -3.43 16.16
CA ARG A 218 6.48 -2.08 16.71
C ARG A 218 5.66 -1.09 15.87
N ILE A 219 5.56 0.14 16.34
CA ILE A 219 5.08 1.27 15.54
C ILE A 219 6.23 1.75 14.65
N PHE A 220 5.95 1.95 13.37
CA PHE A 220 6.88 2.42 12.35
C PHE A 220 6.61 3.87 11.97
N ASP A 221 7.64 4.57 11.54
CA ASP A 221 7.53 5.91 10.97
C ASP A 221 7.16 5.82 9.49
N THR A 222 5.89 6.10 9.18
CA THR A 222 5.34 6.03 7.82
C THR A 222 5.97 7.07 6.89
N THR A 223 6.43 8.21 7.41
CA THR A 223 7.01 9.29 6.60
C THR A 223 8.28 8.87 5.85
N ARG A 224 8.90 7.77 6.29
CA ARG A 224 10.09 7.19 5.64
C ARG A 224 9.80 6.49 4.32
N PHE A 225 8.53 6.34 3.95
CA PHE A 225 8.09 5.80 2.65
C PHE A 225 7.77 6.95 1.70
N SER A 226 8.77 7.72 1.34
CA SER A 226 8.65 8.90 0.50
C SER A 226 9.89 9.13 -0.35
N ASP A 227 9.75 9.85 -1.46
CA ASP A 227 10.85 10.22 -2.35
C ASP A 227 11.96 10.98 -1.62
N GLU A 228 11.56 11.83 -0.66
CA GLU A 228 12.47 12.70 0.08
C GLU A 228 13.33 11.94 1.09
N TYR A 229 12.93 10.72 1.45
CA TYR A 229 13.68 9.87 2.36
C TYR A 229 14.41 8.71 1.67
N CYS A 230 13.76 8.06 0.71
CA CYS A 230 14.30 6.89 0.03
C CYS A 230 15.41 7.27 -0.93
N LYS A 231 16.52 6.54 -0.90
CA LYS A 231 17.74 6.89 -1.67
C LYS A 231 17.54 6.92 -3.19
N TYR A 232 16.61 6.13 -3.69
CA TYR A 232 16.44 5.95 -5.14
C TYR A 232 15.31 6.79 -5.73
N GLY A 233 14.51 7.49 -4.92
CA GLY A 233 13.50 8.48 -5.29
C GLY A 233 12.76 8.20 -6.59
N GLU A 234 11.72 7.35 -6.55
CA GLU A 234 11.05 6.90 -7.78
C GLU A 234 9.75 7.65 -8.11
N PHE A 235 9.38 8.70 -7.39
CA PHE A 235 8.14 9.48 -7.58
C PHE A 235 6.84 8.65 -7.58
N THR A 236 6.83 7.52 -6.87
CA THR A 236 5.72 6.56 -6.96
C THR A 236 4.67 6.73 -5.88
N GLY A 237 5.04 7.14 -4.69
CA GLY A 237 4.22 7.06 -3.49
C GLY A 237 4.13 5.63 -2.93
N THR A 238 3.63 5.54 -1.71
CA THR A 238 3.51 4.30 -0.97
C THR A 238 2.39 3.42 -1.52
N MET A 239 2.62 2.12 -1.53
CA MET A 239 1.66 1.09 -1.91
C MET A 239 1.37 0.19 -0.71
N VAL A 240 0.16 -0.35 -0.64
CA VAL A 240 -0.26 -1.33 0.37
C VAL A 240 -0.83 -2.55 -0.33
N GLY A 241 -0.45 -3.75 0.12
CA GLY A 241 -0.87 -4.94 -0.63
C GLY A 241 -0.55 -6.25 0.05
N ILE A 242 -0.85 -7.32 -0.68
CA ILE A 242 -0.61 -8.71 -0.33
C ILE A 242 0.56 -9.28 -1.14
N THR A 243 1.27 -10.22 -0.55
CA THR A 243 2.48 -10.75 -1.18
C THR A 243 2.69 -12.22 -0.88
N CYS A 244 3.31 -12.93 -1.83
CA CYS A 244 3.75 -14.31 -1.68
C CYS A 244 5.17 -14.46 -2.23
N ALA A 245 6.02 -15.26 -1.58
CA ALA A 245 7.34 -15.63 -2.07
C ALA A 245 7.59 -17.12 -1.88
N ASP A 246 8.16 -17.73 -2.89
CA ASP A 246 8.75 -19.06 -2.91
C ASP A 246 10.08 -19.00 -3.64
N ARG A 247 11.17 -18.91 -2.91
CA ARG A 247 12.52 -18.80 -3.46
C ARG A 247 13.18 -20.16 -3.72
N VAL A 248 12.38 -21.23 -3.76
CA VAL A 248 12.86 -22.59 -4.00
C VAL A 248 12.42 -23.09 -5.38
N LEU A 249 11.11 -23.23 -5.57
CA LEU A 249 10.54 -23.82 -6.77
C LEU A 249 9.59 -22.90 -7.53
N HIS A 250 9.22 -21.74 -6.97
CA HIS A 250 8.20 -20.81 -7.48
C HIS A 250 6.83 -21.48 -7.73
N LYS A 251 6.44 -22.42 -6.85
CA LYS A 251 5.19 -23.21 -6.94
C LYS A 251 4.26 -23.01 -5.76
N LYS A 252 4.80 -22.60 -4.59
CA LYS A 252 4.01 -22.37 -3.40
C LYS A 252 3.06 -21.21 -3.62
N CYS A 253 1.78 -21.40 -3.27
CA CYS A 253 0.75 -20.40 -3.41
C CYS A 253 0.18 -19.99 -2.05
N ALA A 254 -0.28 -18.76 -1.96
CA ALA A 254 -1.09 -18.25 -0.87
C ALA A 254 -2.45 -17.81 -1.43
N ASP A 255 -3.53 -18.17 -0.74
CA ASP A 255 -4.90 -17.76 -1.08
C ASP A 255 -5.34 -16.64 -0.14
N PHE A 256 -5.87 -15.56 -0.70
CA PHE A 256 -6.42 -14.43 0.05
C PHE A 256 -7.91 -14.32 -0.26
N ASP A 257 -8.73 -14.35 0.80
CA ASP A 257 -10.20 -14.38 0.74
C ASP A 257 -10.78 -13.02 0.32
N PHE A 258 -10.18 -11.94 0.83
CA PHE A 258 -10.59 -10.58 0.47
C PHE A 258 -9.43 -9.60 0.68
N PHE A 259 -9.61 -8.40 0.12
CA PHE A 259 -8.76 -7.25 0.39
C PHE A 259 -9.63 -6.04 0.73
N GLU A 260 -9.61 -5.61 2.00
CA GLU A 260 -10.27 -4.40 2.46
C GLU A 260 -9.27 -3.24 2.52
N TYR A 261 -9.62 -2.11 1.92
CA TYR A 261 -8.86 -0.86 1.97
C TYR A 261 -9.80 0.26 2.37
N LYS A 262 -9.79 0.65 3.64
CA LYS A 262 -10.57 1.77 4.16
C LYS A 262 -9.66 2.96 4.36
N ALA A 263 -9.93 4.03 3.64
CA ALA A 263 -9.25 5.31 3.75
C ALA A 263 -10.19 6.37 4.29
N ASP A 264 -9.72 7.22 5.19
CA ASP A 264 -10.49 8.32 5.73
C ASP A 264 -10.08 9.63 5.02
N GLU A 265 -11.00 10.20 4.25
CA GLU A 265 -10.76 11.45 3.52
C GLU A 265 -10.96 12.70 4.40
N ILE A 266 -11.72 12.60 5.48
CA ILE A 266 -12.14 13.75 6.31
C ILE A 266 -10.96 14.30 7.11
N ILE A 267 -10.06 13.44 7.55
CA ILE A 267 -8.92 13.78 8.41
C ILE A 267 -7.83 14.55 7.65
N LEU A 268 -7.88 14.62 6.33
CA LEU A 268 -6.91 15.38 5.54
C LEU A 268 -6.90 16.87 5.84
N LYS A 269 -8.04 17.46 6.22
CA LYS A 269 -8.11 18.87 6.64
C LYS A 269 -7.40 19.10 7.99
N GLU A 270 -7.52 18.18 8.92
CA GLU A 270 -6.91 18.30 10.26
C GLU A 270 -5.38 18.20 10.20
N ILE A 271 -4.83 17.36 9.32
CA ILE A 271 -3.37 17.25 9.14
C ILE A 271 -2.76 18.55 8.63
N TRP A 272 -3.46 19.28 7.78
CA TRP A 272 -2.96 20.50 7.17
C TRP A 272 -2.99 21.66 8.15
N THR A 273 -4.02 21.74 9.03
CA THR A 273 -4.10 22.74 10.10
C THR A 273 -3.13 22.44 11.25
N GLU A 274 -2.97 21.17 11.65
CA GLU A 274 -2.00 20.77 12.68
C GLU A 274 -0.53 20.92 12.23
N ASN A 275 -0.27 20.94 10.92
CA ASN A 275 1.07 21.02 10.36
C ASN A 275 1.45 22.41 9.82
N GLY A 276 0.64 23.43 10.03
CA GLY A 276 1.02 24.84 9.78
C GLY A 276 0.97 25.28 8.32
N TYR A 277 0.03 24.76 7.55
CA TYR A 277 -0.29 25.25 6.19
C TYR A 277 -1.49 26.21 6.20
N ASP A 278 -1.57 27.10 7.18
CA ASP A 278 -2.50 28.23 7.17
C ASP A 278 -2.05 29.33 6.22
#